data_b1a6f5c411904a22fb7d0abe1db62c49
#
_entry.id   b1a6f5c411904a22fb7d0abe1db62c49
#
_cell.length_a   1.000
_cell.length_b   1.000
_cell.length_c   1.000
_cell.angle_alpha   90.00
_cell.angle_beta   90.00
_cell.angle_gamma   90.00
#
_symmetry.space_group_name_H-M   'P 1'
#
loop_
_entity.id
_entity.type
_entity.pdbx_description
1 polymer ?
#
loop_
_entity_poly.entity_id
_entity_poly.type
_entity_poly.pdbx_seq_one_letter_code
_entity_poly.pdbx_strand_id
1 'polypeptide(L)'
;MAISTLSKFTVPLANDQSSASQGLLMPKLQYRFRAILENFGVSTPRSELTKQVMDITRPNLTFDTVTLDVYNSKVYVAGKHTWDTITITLRDDVNNSVTKLVGEQIQKQFDFFEQSSAASGIDYKFTGRIEMLDGGNGASTPNVLETWELYGAYVENVNYNSLAYTTSEPATITMAIRYDNAVQTPTGTGIGTAVSRTIGTLSTGGGQ
;
A
#
# COMPACT_ATOMS: atom_id res chain seq x y z
N MET A 1 -29.72 17.45 -17.69
CA MET A 1 -28.72 17.11 -18.73
C MET A 1 -27.44 17.91 -18.48
N ALA A 2 -26.55 17.39 -17.66
CA ALA A 2 -25.26 18.05 -17.33
C ALA A 2 -24.07 17.09 -17.60
N ILE A 3 -24.09 16.48 -18.80
CA ILE A 3 -23.10 15.43 -19.14
C ILE A 3 -21.93 15.99 -19.97
N SER A 4 -21.95 17.25 -20.33
CA SER A 4 -21.06 17.70 -21.40
C SER A 4 -19.79 18.44 -20.95
N THR A 5 -19.61 18.70 -19.66
CA THR A 5 -18.48 19.52 -19.22
C THR A 5 -17.16 18.76 -19.20
N LEU A 6 -17.16 17.50 -18.75
CA LEU A 6 -15.93 16.70 -18.70
C LEU A 6 -15.49 16.17 -20.07
N SER A 7 -16.43 15.98 -21.01
CA SER A 7 -16.09 15.55 -22.37
C SER A 7 -15.37 16.62 -23.21
N LYS A 8 -15.42 17.89 -22.79
CA LYS A 8 -14.75 18.99 -23.46
C LYS A 8 -13.32 19.25 -22.97
N PHE A 9 -12.96 18.72 -21.81
CA PHE A 9 -11.62 18.82 -21.26
C PHE A 9 -10.81 17.59 -21.65
N THR A 10 -10.32 17.55 -22.86
CA THR A 10 -9.49 16.46 -23.39
C THR A 10 -8.12 16.99 -23.75
N VAL A 11 -7.12 16.14 -23.58
CA VAL A 11 -5.81 16.39 -24.21
C VAL A 11 -5.94 16.03 -25.69
N PRO A 12 -5.59 16.93 -26.63
CA PRO A 12 -5.64 16.62 -28.05
C PRO A 12 -4.68 15.47 -28.35
N LEU A 13 -5.22 14.33 -28.79
CA LEU A 13 -4.40 13.21 -29.28
C LEU A 13 -4.05 13.47 -30.74
N ALA A 14 -2.76 13.53 -31.04
CA ALA A 14 -2.23 14.02 -32.31
C ALA A 14 -2.67 13.22 -33.56
N ASN A 15 -3.22 12.01 -33.43
CA ASN A 15 -3.51 11.13 -34.57
C ASN A 15 -4.79 10.30 -34.49
N ASP A 16 -5.70 10.54 -33.55
CA ASP A 16 -6.90 9.72 -33.47
C ASP A 16 -8.15 10.56 -33.76
N GLN A 17 -8.58 10.54 -35.02
CA GLN A 17 -9.83 11.19 -35.45
C GLN A 17 -11.09 10.38 -35.08
N SER A 18 -10.94 9.15 -34.55
CA SER A 18 -12.06 8.27 -34.26
C SER A 18 -12.60 8.39 -32.83
N SER A 19 -11.92 9.11 -31.94
CA SER A 19 -12.28 9.16 -30.53
C SER A 19 -13.05 10.43 -30.15
N ALA A 20 -14.14 10.70 -30.81
CA ALA A 20 -15.09 11.77 -30.44
C ALA A 20 -15.70 11.61 -29.02
N SER A 21 -15.39 10.54 -28.32
CA SER A 21 -15.93 10.22 -27.00
C SER A 21 -14.89 10.13 -25.88
N GLN A 22 -13.64 10.46 -26.13
CA GLN A 22 -12.59 10.45 -25.08
C GLN A 22 -12.63 11.74 -24.26
N GLY A 23 -13.57 11.78 -23.31
CA GLY A 23 -13.52 12.76 -22.22
C GLY A 23 -12.40 12.46 -21.24
N LEU A 24 -12.13 13.42 -20.34
CA LEU A 24 -11.22 13.19 -19.22
C LEU A 24 -11.71 12.00 -18.40
N LEU A 25 -10.86 10.97 -18.27
CA LEU A 25 -11.13 9.84 -17.39
C LEU A 25 -11.23 10.35 -15.95
N MET A 26 -12.25 9.90 -15.21
CA MET A 26 -12.41 10.27 -13.81
C MET A 26 -11.21 9.75 -13.01
N PRO A 27 -10.42 10.64 -12.39
CA PRO A 27 -9.26 10.23 -11.60
C PRO A 27 -9.69 9.54 -10.30
N LYS A 28 -8.86 8.64 -9.80
CA LYS A 28 -9.01 8.10 -8.45
C LYS A 28 -8.74 9.23 -7.44
N LEU A 29 -9.61 9.39 -6.47
CA LEU A 29 -9.48 10.42 -5.44
C LEU A 29 -8.74 9.86 -4.23
N GLN A 30 -7.73 10.58 -3.75
CA GLN A 30 -6.84 10.11 -2.67
C GLN A 30 -7.55 9.82 -1.35
N TYR A 31 -8.62 10.58 -1.01
CA TYR A 31 -9.36 10.40 0.24
C TYR A 31 -10.30 9.18 0.25
N ARG A 32 -10.48 8.50 -0.89
CA ARG A 32 -11.35 7.33 -1.02
C ARG A 32 -10.54 6.06 -0.83
N PHE A 33 -10.11 5.82 0.39
CA PHE A 33 -9.36 4.62 0.73
C PHE A 33 -9.84 4.00 2.02
N ARG A 34 -9.47 2.74 2.22
CA ARG A 34 -9.67 1.99 3.44
C ARG A 34 -8.43 1.18 3.73
N ALA A 35 -7.94 1.25 4.96
CA ALA A 35 -6.83 0.41 5.43
C ALA A 35 -7.36 -0.59 6.45
N ILE A 36 -7.03 -1.85 6.29
CA ILE A 36 -7.44 -2.96 7.15
C ILE A 36 -6.16 -3.66 7.62
N LEU A 37 -6.02 -3.84 8.93
CA LEU A 37 -4.91 -4.58 9.53
C LEU A 37 -5.45 -5.88 10.12
N GLU A 38 -5.15 -7.01 9.49
CA GLU A 38 -5.57 -8.34 9.91
C GLU A 38 -4.51 -8.95 10.82
N ASN A 39 -4.93 -9.58 11.89
CA ASN A 39 -4.05 -10.14 12.93
C ASN A 39 -3.19 -9.12 13.70
N PHE A 40 -3.60 -7.85 13.67
CA PHE A 40 -2.96 -6.77 14.42
C PHE A 40 -3.51 -6.73 15.86
N GLY A 41 -2.63 -6.60 16.86
CA GLY A 41 -3.01 -6.66 18.26
C GLY A 41 -3.58 -8.02 18.69
N VAL A 42 -4.19 -8.08 19.85
CA VAL A 42 -4.85 -9.26 20.41
C VAL A 42 -6.37 -9.00 20.55
N SER A 43 -6.73 -7.82 20.96
CA SER A 43 -8.11 -7.43 21.21
C SER A 43 -8.92 -7.27 19.92
N THR A 44 -10.21 -7.49 20.02
CA THR A 44 -11.20 -7.24 18.98
C THR A 44 -12.22 -6.23 19.49
N PRO A 45 -12.86 -5.41 18.63
CA PRO A 45 -12.79 -5.44 17.16
C PRO A 45 -11.64 -4.57 16.60
N ARG A 46 -10.96 -5.09 15.58
CA ARG A 46 -9.91 -4.36 14.83
C ARG A 46 -10.47 -3.30 13.88
N SER A 47 -11.77 -3.29 13.67
CA SER A 47 -12.46 -2.28 12.85
C SER A 47 -12.27 -0.84 13.36
N GLU A 48 -11.97 -0.67 14.63
CA GLU A 48 -11.69 0.65 15.20
C GLU A 48 -10.42 1.27 14.60
N LEU A 49 -9.36 0.48 14.36
CA LEU A 49 -8.17 0.96 13.66
C LEU A 49 -8.51 1.50 12.28
N THR A 50 -9.28 0.74 11.49
CA THR A 50 -9.70 1.15 10.14
C THR A 50 -10.44 2.49 10.12
N LYS A 51 -11.27 2.76 11.12
CA LYS A 51 -12.02 4.02 11.26
C LYS A 51 -11.13 5.21 11.64
N GLN A 52 -10.02 4.97 12.29
CA GLN A 52 -9.15 5.99 12.82
C GLN A 52 -7.95 6.31 11.93
N VAL A 53 -7.81 5.63 10.78
CA VAL A 53 -6.75 5.94 9.81
C VAL A 53 -6.99 7.31 9.20
N MET A 54 -6.01 8.18 9.33
CA MET A 54 -6.01 9.52 8.73
C MET A 54 -5.24 9.54 7.42
N ASP A 55 -4.08 8.89 7.41
CA ASP A 55 -3.17 8.88 6.28
C ASP A 55 -2.42 7.55 6.22
N ILE A 56 -2.12 7.11 5.01
CA ILE A 56 -1.31 5.93 4.73
C ILE A 56 -0.52 6.10 3.44
N THR A 57 0.76 5.79 3.48
CA THR A 57 1.57 5.75 2.25
C THR A 57 1.35 4.43 1.52
N ARG A 58 1.34 4.48 0.19
CA ARG A 58 1.27 3.27 -0.63
C ARG A 58 2.64 2.61 -0.74
N PRO A 59 2.68 1.28 -0.96
CA PRO A 59 3.93 0.56 -1.17
C PRO A 59 4.76 1.16 -2.30
N ASN A 60 6.06 1.29 -2.09
CA ASN A 60 7.03 1.70 -3.08
C ASN A 60 8.06 0.59 -3.28
N LEU A 61 8.39 0.32 -4.54
CA LEU A 61 9.26 -0.76 -4.96
C LEU A 61 10.48 -0.20 -5.69
N THR A 62 11.67 -0.58 -5.23
CA THR A 62 12.94 -0.21 -5.85
C THR A 62 13.69 -1.47 -6.29
N PHE A 63 14.31 -1.43 -7.45
CA PHE A 63 15.19 -2.48 -7.96
C PHE A 63 16.64 -2.02 -7.91
N ASP A 64 17.51 -2.88 -7.42
CA ASP A 64 18.95 -2.66 -7.54
C ASP A 64 19.36 -2.76 -9.00
N THR A 65 20.37 -1.98 -9.40
CA THR A 65 20.92 -2.00 -10.74
C THR A 65 22.28 -2.69 -10.75
N VAL A 66 22.39 -3.77 -11.47
CA VAL A 66 23.67 -4.45 -11.72
C VAL A 66 24.24 -3.89 -13.02
N THR A 67 25.41 -3.27 -12.93
CA THR A 67 26.12 -2.72 -14.09
C THR A 67 27.14 -3.73 -14.60
N LEU A 68 27.07 -4.05 -15.87
CA LEU A 68 28.03 -4.90 -16.57
C LEU A 68 28.84 -4.01 -17.54
N ASP A 69 30.15 -3.96 -17.34
CA ASP A 69 31.05 -3.25 -18.25
C ASP A 69 31.36 -4.13 -19.45
N VAL A 70 31.15 -3.61 -20.66
CA VAL A 70 31.36 -4.31 -21.93
C VAL A 70 32.20 -3.42 -22.83
N TYR A 71 33.49 -3.70 -22.91
CA TYR A 71 34.49 -2.97 -23.72
C TYR A 71 34.35 -1.43 -23.58
N ASN A 72 33.71 -0.75 -24.52
CA ASN A 72 33.48 0.71 -24.47
C ASN A 72 32.07 1.14 -24.02
N SER A 73 31.28 0.22 -23.49
CA SER A 73 29.88 0.50 -23.09
C SER A 73 29.53 -0.19 -21.78
N LYS A 74 28.37 0.21 -21.23
CA LYS A 74 27.81 -0.41 -20.03
C LYS A 74 26.42 -0.96 -20.33
N VAL A 75 26.12 -2.12 -19.78
CA VAL A 75 24.81 -2.75 -19.82
C VAL A 75 24.25 -2.80 -18.42
N TYR A 76 22.99 -2.47 -18.26
CA TYR A 76 22.30 -2.44 -16.97
C TYR A 76 21.30 -3.59 -16.88
N VAL A 77 21.36 -4.34 -15.78
CA VAL A 77 20.47 -5.45 -15.50
C VAL A 77 19.77 -5.18 -14.16
N ALA A 78 18.47 -5.45 -14.12
CA ALA A 78 17.71 -5.34 -12.88
C ALA A 78 18.16 -6.42 -11.88
N GLY A 79 18.54 -6.00 -10.68
CA GLY A 79 18.90 -6.85 -9.56
C GLY A 79 17.73 -7.21 -8.68
N LYS A 80 17.99 -7.38 -7.37
CA LYS A 80 16.95 -7.66 -6.37
C LYS A 80 16.06 -6.44 -6.14
N HIS A 81 14.82 -6.71 -5.79
CA HIS A 81 13.89 -5.65 -5.38
C HIS A 81 13.92 -5.44 -3.87
N THR A 82 13.64 -4.22 -3.46
CA THR A 82 13.46 -3.83 -2.07
C THR A 82 12.19 -3.04 -1.93
N TRP A 83 11.39 -3.39 -0.92
CA TRP A 83 10.19 -2.65 -0.54
C TRP A 83 10.53 -1.59 0.50
N ASP A 84 10.06 -0.37 0.28
CA ASP A 84 10.20 0.70 1.25
C ASP A 84 9.16 0.55 2.36
N THR A 85 9.50 1.04 3.56
CA THR A 85 8.60 1.09 4.71
C THR A 85 7.40 2.00 4.42
N ILE A 86 6.21 1.58 4.79
CA ILE A 86 5.02 2.42 4.72
C ILE A 86 4.76 3.10 6.06
N THR A 87 4.21 4.30 6.00
CA THR A 87 3.80 5.08 7.18
C THR A 87 2.28 5.13 7.25
N ILE A 88 1.73 4.88 8.42
CA ILE A 88 0.30 5.02 8.72
C ILE A 88 0.14 5.96 9.92
N THR A 89 -0.75 6.94 9.77
CA THR A 89 -1.12 7.86 10.86
C THR A 89 -2.52 7.54 11.32
N LEU A 90 -2.66 7.28 12.61
CA LEU A 90 -3.91 6.95 13.28
C LEU A 90 -4.31 8.10 14.21
N ARG A 91 -5.59 8.40 14.24
CA ARG A 91 -6.17 9.28 15.27
C ARG A 91 -6.40 8.46 16.54
N ASP A 92 -5.95 8.99 17.67
CA ASP A 92 -6.26 8.37 18.95
C ASP A 92 -7.68 8.73 19.41
N ASP A 93 -8.30 7.87 20.18
CA ASP A 93 -9.66 8.04 20.69
C ASP A 93 -9.70 8.09 22.23
N VAL A 94 -10.72 8.71 22.77
CA VAL A 94 -10.91 8.87 24.22
C VAL A 94 -11.02 7.51 24.94
N ASN A 95 -11.43 6.46 24.24
CA ASN A 95 -11.51 5.11 24.79
C ASN A 95 -10.18 4.37 24.79
N ASN A 96 -9.11 4.98 24.27
CA ASN A 96 -7.79 4.38 24.11
C ASN A 96 -7.79 3.08 23.26
N SER A 97 -8.76 2.93 22.35
CA SER A 97 -8.87 1.70 21.54
C SER A 97 -7.69 1.53 20.60
N VAL A 98 -7.24 2.63 20.00
CA VAL A 98 -6.08 2.65 19.08
C VAL A 98 -4.78 2.42 19.84
N THR A 99 -4.54 3.21 20.89
CA THR A 99 -3.35 3.08 21.75
C THR A 99 -3.22 1.67 22.32
N LYS A 100 -4.32 1.06 22.75
CA LYS A 100 -4.33 -0.32 23.25
C LYS A 100 -3.91 -1.32 22.19
N LEU A 101 -4.51 -1.28 20.99
CA LEU A 101 -4.20 -2.21 19.91
C LEU A 101 -2.75 -2.07 19.41
N VAL A 102 -2.26 -0.83 19.33
CA VAL A 102 -0.85 -0.56 18.96
C VAL A 102 0.09 -1.10 20.05
N GLY A 103 -0.22 -0.86 21.32
CA GLY A 103 0.54 -1.38 22.46
C GLY A 103 0.58 -2.92 22.49
N GLU A 104 -0.56 -3.57 22.26
CA GLU A 104 -0.65 -5.03 22.16
C GLU A 104 0.19 -5.59 21.01
N GLN A 105 0.23 -4.89 19.87
CA GLN A 105 1.04 -5.32 18.74
C GLN A 105 2.53 -5.19 19.04
N ILE A 106 2.94 -4.12 19.71
CA ILE A 106 4.34 -3.95 20.14
C ILE A 106 4.72 -5.01 21.17
N GLN A 107 3.83 -5.29 22.11
CA GLN A 107 4.06 -6.30 23.15
C GLN A 107 4.18 -7.72 22.57
N LYS A 108 3.49 -8.02 21.45
CA LYS A 108 3.70 -9.27 20.72
C LYS A 108 5.12 -9.40 20.14
N GLN A 109 5.72 -8.29 19.74
CA GLN A 109 7.07 -8.29 19.16
C GLN A 109 8.14 -8.41 20.24
N PHE A 110 7.92 -7.71 21.34
CA PHE A 110 8.87 -7.64 22.44
C PHE A 110 8.14 -7.38 23.76
N ASP A 111 8.36 -8.24 24.73
CA ASP A 111 7.89 -8.06 26.09
C ASP A 111 8.85 -7.14 26.83
N PHE A 112 8.40 -5.90 27.08
CA PHE A 112 9.22 -4.90 27.75
C PHE A 112 9.39 -5.14 29.25
N PHE A 113 8.49 -5.91 29.87
CA PHE A 113 8.59 -6.22 31.28
C PHE A 113 9.61 -7.31 31.55
N GLU A 114 9.53 -8.42 30.79
CA GLU A 114 10.46 -9.54 30.90
C GLU A 114 11.70 -9.39 30.01
N GLN A 115 11.73 -8.37 29.18
CA GLN A 115 12.79 -8.10 28.19
C GLN A 115 13.04 -9.30 27.27
N SER A 116 11.98 -9.98 26.88
CA SER A 116 12.02 -11.14 26.00
C SER A 116 11.42 -10.80 24.63
N SER A 117 12.06 -11.30 23.58
CA SER A 117 11.54 -11.18 22.21
C SER A 117 10.69 -12.40 21.85
N ALA A 118 9.77 -12.22 20.90
CA ALA A 118 8.99 -13.32 20.35
C ALA A 118 9.91 -14.42 19.79
N ALA A 119 9.56 -15.67 19.99
CA ALA A 119 10.34 -16.82 19.54
C ALA A 119 10.35 -16.95 18.01
N SER A 120 9.30 -16.49 17.34
CA SER A 120 9.15 -16.60 15.88
C SER A 120 8.48 -15.35 15.30
N GLY A 121 8.87 -14.99 14.08
CA GLY A 121 8.23 -13.92 13.32
C GLY A 121 6.74 -14.13 13.07
N ILE A 122 6.29 -15.38 13.05
CA ILE A 122 4.87 -15.73 12.87
C ILE A 122 3.99 -15.25 14.02
N ASP A 123 4.57 -15.09 15.21
CA ASP A 123 3.84 -14.75 16.42
C ASP A 123 3.40 -13.27 16.43
N TYR A 124 4.17 -12.41 15.76
CA TYR A 124 3.89 -10.96 15.73
C TYR A 124 3.59 -10.40 14.36
N LYS A 125 3.92 -11.10 13.27
CA LYS A 125 3.64 -10.61 11.92
C LYS A 125 2.14 -10.59 11.64
N PHE A 126 1.71 -9.57 10.94
CA PHE A 126 0.32 -9.36 10.54
C PHE A 126 0.22 -9.12 9.03
N THR A 127 -1.00 -9.10 8.53
CA THR A 127 -1.30 -8.77 7.12
C THR A 127 -1.99 -7.42 7.06
N GLY A 128 -1.50 -6.55 6.19
CA GLY A 128 -2.13 -5.26 5.90
C GLY A 128 -2.85 -5.30 4.56
N ARG A 129 -3.99 -4.61 4.46
CA ARG A 129 -4.70 -4.41 3.20
C ARG A 129 -5.06 -2.95 3.03
N ILE A 130 -4.69 -2.38 1.90
CA ILE A 130 -5.02 -1.01 1.52
C ILE A 130 -5.92 -1.08 0.29
N GLU A 131 -7.13 -0.53 0.38
CA GLU A 131 -8.11 -0.56 -0.68
C GLU A 131 -8.45 0.85 -1.15
N MET A 132 -8.43 1.06 -2.45
CA MET A 132 -8.96 2.26 -3.10
C MET A 132 -10.41 2.03 -3.51
N LEU A 133 -11.28 2.98 -3.18
CA LEU A 133 -12.73 2.86 -3.35
C LEU A 133 -13.23 3.80 -4.45
N ASP A 134 -14.34 3.43 -5.10
CA ASP A 134 -14.97 4.24 -6.16
C ASP A 134 -15.81 5.41 -5.62
N GLY A 135 -16.11 5.41 -4.33
CA GLY A 135 -16.90 6.45 -3.68
C GLY A 135 -18.40 6.28 -3.84
N GLY A 136 -18.88 5.04 -3.80
CA GLY A 136 -20.31 4.75 -3.76
C GLY A 136 -21.06 5.60 -2.72
N ASN A 137 -22.34 5.80 -2.95
CA ASN A 137 -23.20 6.53 -2.02
C ASN A 137 -23.55 5.64 -0.81
N GLY A 138 -24.00 6.25 0.29
CA GLY A 138 -24.34 5.52 1.52
C GLY A 138 -25.43 4.45 1.41
N ALA A 139 -26.03 4.27 0.23
CA ALA A 139 -27.03 3.24 -0.07
C ALA A 139 -26.42 1.95 -0.65
N SER A 140 -25.17 1.98 -1.11
CA SER A 140 -24.47 0.82 -1.66
C SER A 140 -23.06 0.71 -1.10
N THR A 141 -22.60 -0.52 -0.93
CA THR A 141 -21.19 -0.79 -0.57
C THR A 141 -20.29 -0.25 -1.69
N PRO A 142 -19.29 0.60 -1.38
CA PRO A 142 -18.38 1.12 -2.41
C PRO A 142 -17.60 -0.04 -3.05
N ASN A 143 -17.44 0.02 -4.38
CA ASN A 143 -16.63 -0.96 -5.08
C ASN A 143 -15.16 -0.69 -4.83
N VAL A 144 -14.39 -1.77 -4.71
CA VAL A 144 -12.93 -1.70 -4.58
C VAL A 144 -12.31 -1.64 -5.97
N LEU A 145 -11.61 -0.55 -6.25
CA LEU A 145 -10.92 -0.34 -7.54
C LEU A 145 -9.55 -0.98 -7.57
N GLU A 146 -8.89 -1.03 -6.43
CA GLU A 146 -7.51 -1.51 -6.29
C GLU A 146 -7.29 -1.97 -4.87
N THR A 147 -6.64 -3.11 -4.70
CA THR A 147 -6.23 -3.64 -3.40
C THR A 147 -4.73 -3.84 -3.38
N TRP A 148 -4.08 -3.37 -2.33
CA TRP A 148 -2.73 -3.74 -1.95
C TRP A 148 -2.79 -4.65 -0.75
N GLU A 149 -2.18 -5.82 -0.84
CA GLU A 149 -2.02 -6.76 0.27
C GLU A 149 -0.55 -6.80 0.68
N LEU A 150 -0.30 -6.56 1.97
CA LEU A 150 1.02 -6.52 2.58
C LEU A 150 1.22 -7.79 3.40
N TYR A 151 2.16 -8.60 3.01
CA TYR A 151 2.44 -9.87 3.68
C TYR A 151 3.66 -9.77 4.59
N GLY A 152 3.57 -10.42 5.74
CA GLY A 152 4.65 -10.46 6.71
C GLY A 152 4.97 -9.09 7.32
N ALA A 153 3.94 -8.26 7.52
CA ALA A 153 4.10 -6.93 8.07
C ALA A 153 4.41 -6.96 9.56
N TYR A 154 5.25 -6.04 10.01
CA TYR A 154 5.51 -5.79 11.42
C TYR A 154 5.75 -4.30 11.66
N VAL A 155 5.63 -3.87 12.89
CA VAL A 155 5.84 -2.48 13.28
C VAL A 155 7.33 -2.24 13.50
N GLU A 156 7.93 -1.39 12.65
CA GLU A 156 9.33 -1.00 12.75
C GLU A 156 9.55 0.17 13.71
N ASN A 157 8.62 1.13 13.71
CA ASN A 157 8.69 2.30 14.56
C ASN A 157 7.28 2.77 14.93
N VAL A 158 7.12 3.27 16.15
CA VAL A 158 5.90 3.95 16.62
C VAL A 158 6.27 5.28 17.26
N ASN A 159 5.61 6.33 16.82
CA ASN A 159 5.73 7.67 17.38
C ASN A 159 4.37 8.14 17.88
N TYR A 160 4.28 8.41 19.16
CA TYR A 160 3.06 8.92 19.82
C TYR A 160 2.87 10.43 19.67
N ASN A 161 3.71 11.08 18.87
CA ASN A 161 3.70 12.52 18.62
C ASN A 161 3.74 13.38 19.89
N SER A 162 3.87 14.69 19.72
CA SER A 162 3.93 15.64 20.84
C SER A 162 2.54 16.17 21.22
N LEU A 163 2.36 16.48 22.50
CA LEU A 163 1.16 17.14 23.00
C LEU A 163 1.48 18.61 23.28
N ALA A 164 0.61 19.53 22.87
CA ALA A 164 0.78 20.96 23.08
C ALA A 164 -0.55 21.61 23.45
N TYR A 165 -0.55 22.48 24.46
CA TYR A 165 -1.72 23.23 24.88
C TYR A 165 -2.17 24.30 23.86
N THR A 166 -1.32 24.60 22.92
CA THR A 166 -1.56 25.68 21.91
C THR A 166 -2.38 25.21 20.72
N THR A 167 -2.57 23.91 20.53
CA THR A 167 -3.29 23.33 19.38
C THR A 167 -4.56 22.61 19.85
N SER A 168 -5.62 22.71 19.05
CA SER A 168 -6.88 21.99 19.26
C SER A 168 -6.98 20.75 18.34
N GLU A 169 -5.86 20.25 17.84
CA GLU A 169 -5.83 19.08 16.97
C GLU A 169 -5.94 17.79 17.79
N PRO A 170 -6.54 16.73 17.23
CA PRO A 170 -6.60 15.44 17.89
C PRO A 170 -5.20 14.84 18.05
N ALA A 171 -4.99 14.09 19.13
CA ALA A 171 -3.78 13.30 19.30
C ALA A 171 -3.69 12.22 18.21
N THR A 172 -2.47 12.00 17.70
CA THR A 172 -2.21 11.05 16.63
C THR A 172 -1.06 10.13 16.98
N ILE A 173 -1.10 8.92 16.43
CA ILE A 173 -0.04 7.93 16.53
C ILE A 173 0.42 7.63 15.11
N THR A 174 1.72 7.78 14.86
CA THR A 174 2.33 7.48 13.57
C THR A 174 3.14 6.20 13.67
N MET A 175 2.85 5.24 12.81
CA MET A 175 3.56 3.96 12.75
C MET A 175 4.27 3.80 11.42
N ALA A 176 5.51 3.34 11.47
CA ALA A 176 6.22 2.82 10.31
C ALA A 176 6.09 1.30 10.29
N ILE A 177 5.60 0.76 9.20
CA ILE A 177 5.34 -0.67 9.00
C ILE A 177 6.30 -1.18 7.93
N ARG A 178 7.09 -2.18 8.29
CA ARG A 178 7.92 -2.95 7.38
C ARG A 178 7.21 -4.24 7.00
N TYR A 179 7.37 -4.69 5.78
CA TYR A 179 6.72 -5.89 5.26
C TYR A 179 7.66 -6.65 4.31
N ASP A 180 7.42 -7.96 4.18
CA ASP A 180 8.28 -8.82 3.35
C ASP A 180 7.92 -8.71 1.87
N ASN A 181 6.62 -8.60 1.56
CA ASN A 181 6.14 -8.53 0.18
C ASN A 181 4.82 -7.77 0.09
N ALA A 182 4.57 -7.18 -1.08
CA ALA A 182 3.30 -6.53 -1.39
C ALA A 182 2.76 -7.03 -2.73
N VAL A 183 1.46 -7.29 -2.77
CA VAL A 183 0.73 -7.70 -3.96
C VAL A 183 -0.31 -6.65 -4.29
N GLN A 184 -0.31 -6.19 -5.52
CA GLN A 184 -1.32 -5.25 -6.02
C GLN A 184 -2.32 -5.99 -6.91
N THR A 185 -3.59 -5.86 -6.61
CA THR A 185 -4.68 -6.40 -7.41
C THR A 185 -5.60 -5.27 -7.83
N PRO A 186 -5.29 -4.55 -8.94
CA PRO A 186 -6.24 -3.64 -9.55
C PRO A 186 -7.36 -4.45 -10.22
N THR A 187 -8.42 -3.78 -10.64
CA THR A 187 -9.41 -4.42 -11.51
C THR A 187 -8.71 -4.83 -12.81
N GLY A 188 -8.29 -6.08 -12.90
CA GLY A 188 -7.44 -6.61 -13.97
C GLY A 188 -6.15 -7.25 -13.47
N THR A 189 -5.02 -6.95 -14.10
CA THR A 189 -3.70 -7.49 -13.79
C THR A 189 -2.83 -6.46 -13.05
N GLY A 190 -2.07 -6.89 -12.05
CA GLY A 190 -1.19 -6.02 -11.27
C GLY A 190 0.06 -6.74 -10.76
N ILE A 191 0.81 -6.09 -9.87
CA ILE A 191 1.99 -6.68 -9.23
C ILE A 191 1.56 -7.90 -8.42
N GLY A 192 2.18 -9.04 -8.68
CA GLY A 192 1.85 -10.32 -8.07
C GLY A 192 0.85 -11.16 -8.87
N THR A 193 0.23 -10.61 -9.92
CA THR A 193 -0.59 -11.38 -10.84
C THR A 193 0.30 -12.19 -11.78
N ALA A 194 -0.05 -13.45 -12.04
CA ALA A 194 0.69 -14.28 -12.98
C ALA A 194 0.67 -13.65 -14.38
N VAL A 195 1.84 -13.30 -14.88
CA VAL A 195 2.00 -12.85 -16.27
C VAL A 195 2.54 -14.02 -17.08
N SER A 196 1.84 -14.37 -18.15
CA SER A 196 2.34 -15.35 -19.12
C SER A 196 3.62 -14.81 -19.76
N ARG A 197 4.76 -15.40 -19.40
CA ARG A 197 6.04 -15.10 -20.04
C ARG A 197 6.22 -16.04 -21.20
N THR A 198 6.17 -15.53 -22.41
CA THR A 198 6.67 -16.25 -23.58
C THR A 198 8.20 -16.29 -23.45
N ILE A 199 8.73 -17.42 -23.00
CA ILE A 199 10.19 -17.66 -23.07
C ILE A 199 10.48 -17.76 -24.56
N GLY A 200 11.14 -16.75 -25.10
CA GLY A 200 11.66 -16.81 -26.44
C GLY A 200 12.54 -18.06 -26.53
N THR A 201 12.18 -19.00 -27.38
CA THR A 201 13.03 -20.14 -27.73
C THR A 201 14.34 -19.58 -28.23
N LEU A 202 15.41 -19.80 -27.47
CA LEU A 202 16.77 -19.66 -28.00
C LEU A 202 16.83 -20.57 -29.23
N SER A 203 16.79 -19.97 -30.41
CA SER A 203 17.09 -20.66 -31.64
C SER A 203 18.53 -21.14 -31.51
N THR A 204 18.72 -22.41 -31.20
CA THR A 204 19.99 -23.08 -31.41
C THR A 204 20.15 -23.16 -32.92
N GLY A 205 20.84 -22.17 -33.49
CA GLY A 205 21.28 -22.23 -34.86
C GLY A 205 22.16 -23.47 -35.05
N GLY A 206 21.55 -24.54 -35.52
CA GLY A 206 22.28 -25.69 -35.99
C GLY A 206 23.05 -25.26 -37.25
N GLY A 207 24.34 -25.04 -37.06
CA GLY A 207 25.25 -24.94 -38.22
C GLY A 207 25.37 -26.29 -38.90
N GLN A 208 25.17 -26.32 -40.20
CA GLN A 208 25.85 -27.23 -41.08
C GLN A 208 26.94 -26.48 -41.81
#